data_1553b9419779563579750c5c63f34f3a
#
_entry.id   1553b9419779563579750c5c63f34f3a
#
_cell.length_a   1.000
_cell.length_b   1.000
_cell.length_c   1.000
_cell.angle_alpha   90.00
_cell.angle_beta   90.00
_cell.angle_gamma   90.00
#
_symmetry.space_group_name_H-M   'P 1'
#
loop_
_entity.id
_entity.type
_entity.pdbx_description
1 polymer ?
#
loop_
_entity_poly.entity_id
_entity_poly.type
_entity_poly.pdbx_seq_one_letter_code
_entity_poly.pdbx_strand_id
1 'polypeptide(L)'
;MRLEALLSQNMQCDAAHADVEITGLTADSRIVAPGYLFAALPGEHVDGNRFVAQAVAQGAAAVLTAQPDAGLSVPVLYDDNPRRALAELAGRFFAFRPECTVGITGTNGKTSTAAFLRQFWTEAGLSAASPAHWVW
;
A
#
# COMPACT_ATOMS: atom_id res chain seq x y z
N MET A 1 14.19 -2.29 1.12
CA MET A 1 13.87 -3.14 2.31
C MET A 1 13.63 -4.56 1.83
N ARG A 2 14.18 -5.58 2.53
CA ARG A 2 13.95 -6.99 2.10
C ARG A 2 12.50 -7.39 2.27
N LEU A 3 11.99 -8.20 1.34
CA LEU A 3 10.61 -8.67 1.36
C LEU A 3 10.28 -9.41 2.66
N GLU A 4 11.19 -10.27 3.16
CA GLU A 4 11.01 -10.99 4.43
C GLU A 4 10.71 -10.07 5.62
N ALA A 5 11.34 -8.88 5.68
CA ALA A 5 11.13 -7.91 6.75
C ALA A 5 9.76 -7.23 6.69
N LEU A 6 9.07 -7.31 5.55
CA LEU A 6 7.73 -6.78 5.34
C LEU A 6 6.64 -7.79 5.71
N LEU A 7 6.93 -9.10 5.63
CA LEU A 7 5.92 -10.14 5.82
C LEU A 7 5.33 -10.13 7.23
N SER A 8 4.04 -10.38 7.33
CA SER A 8 3.35 -10.69 8.59
C SER A 8 3.22 -12.21 8.75
N GLN A 9 2.93 -12.65 9.98
CA GLN A 9 2.73 -14.07 10.28
C GLN A 9 1.58 -14.72 9.50
N ASN A 10 0.66 -13.89 8.96
CA ASN A 10 -0.51 -14.35 8.22
C ASN A 10 -0.33 -14.31 6.70
N MET A 11 0.78 -13.74 6.20
CA MET A 11 1.06 -13.68 4.76
C MET A 11 1.84 -14.91 4.32
N GLN A 12 1.34 -15.58 3.32
CA GLN A 12 2.05 -16.68 2.68
C GLN A 12 2.91 -16.12 1.54
N CYS A 13 4.17 -16.44 1.56
CA CYS A 13 5.12 -16.15 0.49
C CYS A 13 5.99 -17.39 0.26
N ASP A 14 6.36 -17.62 -0.98
CA ASP A 14 7.30 -18.68 -1.30
C ASP A 14 8.68 -18.35 -0.69
N ALA A 15 9.21 -19.24 0.13
CA ALA A 15 10.49 -19.08 0.83
C ALA A 15 11.70 -18.84 -0.09
N ALA A 16 11.59 -19.25 -1.36
CA ALA A 16 12.63 -19.03 -2.36
C ALA A 16 12.91 -17.54 -2.69
N HIS A 17 12.03 -16.62 -2.25
CA HIS A 17 12.05 -15.21 -2.65
C HIS A 17 12.20 -14.23 -1.48
N ALA A 18 12.61 -14.70 -0.31
CA ALA A 18 12.75 -13.87 0.90
C ALA A 18 13.74 -12.71 0.76
N ASP A 19 14.77 -12.88 -0.07
CA ASP A 19 15.85 -11.90 -0.27
C ASP A 19 15.53 -10.77 -1.26
N VAL A 20 14.34 -10.78 -1.87
CA VAL A 20 13.95 -9.74 -2.84
C VAL A 20 13.90 -8.38 -2.17
N GLU A 21 14.55 -7.38 -2.77
CA GLU A 21 14.55 -6.01 -2.27
C GLU A 21 13.34 -5.23 -2.80
N ILE A 22 12.54 -4.70 -1.87
CA ILE A 22 11.41 -3.84 -2.19
C ILE A 22 11.80 -2.38 -1.99
N THR A 23 11.63 -1.58 -3.05
CA THR A 23 11.97 -0.15 -3.11
C THR A 23 10.75 0.76 -3.00
N GLY A 24 9.54 0.22 -3.19
CA GLY A 24 8.29 0.96 -3.08
C GLY A 24 7.06 0.05 -3.05
N LEU A 25 5.93 0.60 -2.67
CA LEU A 25 4.63 -0.07 -2.63
C LEU A 25 3.62 0.72 -3.45
N THR A 26 2.82 0.05 -4.28
CA THR A 26 1.73 0.71 -5.02
C THR A 26 0.59 -0.25 -5.31
N ALA A 27 -0.64 0.30 -5.39
CA ALA A 27 -1.81 -0.38 -5.95
C ALA A 27 -2.19 0.16 -7.34
N ASP A 28 -1.45 1.14 -7.86
CA ASP A 28 -1.67 1.72 -9.19
C ASP A 28 -0.63 1.16 -10.19
N SER A 29 -1.09 0.35 -11.14
CA SER A 29 -0.22 -0.26 -12.15
C SER A 29 0.49 0.75 -13.07
N ARG A 30 0.01 2.01 -13.13
CA ARG A 30 0.59 3.06 -13.97
C ARG A 30 1.87 3.65 -13.41
N ILE A 31 2.06 3.54 -12.09
CA ILE A 31 3.22 4.10 -11.38
C ILE A 31 4.18 3.03 -10.85
N VAL A 32 3.98 1.78 -11.27
CA VAL A 32 4.93 0.71 -10.95
C VAL A 32 6.31 1.05 -11.50
N ALA A 33 7.33 0.88 -10.67
CA ALA A 33 8.73 1.04 -11.03
C ALA A 33 9.53 -0.21 -10.64
N PRO A 34 10.72 -0.41 -11.19
CA PRO A 34 11.57 -1.54 -10.83
C PRO A 34 11.81 -1.63 -9.32
N GLY A 35 11.62 -2.81 -8.77
CA GLY A 35 11.73 -3.07 -7.33
C GLY A 35 10.45 -2.80 -6.52
N TYR A 36 9.34 -2.37 -7.14
CA TYR A 36 8.09 -2.14 -6.41
C TYR A 36 7.35 -3.44 -6.10
N LEU A 37 6.66 -3.45 -4.97
CA LEU A 37 5.60 -4.41 -4.70
C LEU A 37 4.28 -3.83 -5.24
N PHE A 38 3.66 -4.56 -6.16
CA PHE A 38 2.35 -4.19 -6.70
C PHE A 38 1.24 -4.93 -5.94
N ALA A 39 0.27 -4.18 -5.40
CA ALA A 39 -0.91 -4.75 -4.74
C ALA A 39 -2.09 -4.79 -5.71
N ALA A 40 -2.45 -6.00 -6.15
CA ALA A 40 -3.61 -6.27 -6.99
C ALA A 40 -4.88 -6.29 -6.13
N LEU A 41 -5.44 -5.10 -5.86
CA LEU A 41 -6.61 -4.94 -5.01
C LEU A 41 -7.91 -5.21 -5.80
N PRO A 42 -8.88 -5.97 -5.23
CA PRO A 42 -10.21 -6.07 -5.81
C PRO A 42 -10.91 -4.70 -5.74
N GLY A 43 -11.36 -4.20 -6.88
CA GLY A 43 -12.10 -2.96 -6.99
C GLY A 43 -13.58 -3.21 -7.33
N GLU A 44 -14.45 -2.22 -7.09
CA GLU A 44 -15.88 -2.31 -7.43
C GLU A 44 -16.13 -2.39 -8.94
N HIS A 45 -15.30 -1.72 -9.73
CA HIS A 45 -15.47 -1.65 -11.20
C HIS A 45 -14.36 -2.39 -11.95
N VAL A 46 -13.17 -2.49 -11.38
CA VAL A 46 -12.02 -3.12 -12.04
C VAL A 46 -11.24 -3.93 -11.02
N ASP A 47 -11.03 -5.22 -11.33
CA ASP A 47 -10.17 -6.08 -10.53
C ASP A 47 -8.68 -5.78 -10.81
N GLY A 48 -7.92 -5.46 -9.77
CA GLY A 48 -6.48 -5.20 -9.85
C GLY A 48 -5.66 -6.36 -10.41
N ASN A 49 -6.16 -7.59 -10.30
CA ASN A 49 -5.50 -8.78 -10.85
C ASN A 49 -5.31 -8.71 -12.38
N ARG A 50 -6.15 -7.98 -13.09
CA ARG A 50 -6.01 -7.76 -14.55
C ARG A 50 -4.73 -7.00 -14.92
N PHE A 51 -4.13 -6.29 -13.98
CA PHE A 51 -2.93 -5.48 -14.20
C PHE A 51 -1.65 -6.13 -13.71
N VAL A 52 -1.73 -7.33 -13.14
CA VAL A 52 -0.56 -8.05 -12.61
C VAL A 52 0.50 -8.28 -13.69
N ALA A 53 0.10 -8.80 -14.86
CA ALA A 53 1.05 -9.02 -15.96
C ALA A 53 1.73 -7.72 -16.42
N GLN A 54 0.99 -6.62 -16.47
CA GLN A 54 1.52 -5.30 -16.79
C GLN A 54 2.51 -4.82 -15.72
N ALA A 55 2.16 -4.96 -14.45
CA ALA A 55 3.02 -4.56 -13.34
C ALA A 55 4.34 -5.33 -13.33
N VAL A 56 4.29 -6.64 -13.56
CA VAL A 56 5.49 -7.49 -13.68
C VAL A 56 6.35 -7.05 -14.87
N ALA A 57 5.73 -6.77 -16.03
CA ALA A 57 6.45 -6.29 -17.21
C ALA A 57 7.11 -4.90 -16.97
N GLN A 58 6.58 -4.08 -16.08
CA GLN A 58 7.15 -2.79 -15.67
C GLN A 58 8.23 -2.92 -14.57
N GLY A 59 8.51 -4.15 -14.10
CA GLY A 59 9.57 -4.41 -13.15
C GLY A 59 9.10 -4.52 -11.70
N ALA A 60 7.81 -4.82 -11.45
CA ALA A 60 7.39 -5.17 -10.11
C ALA A 60 8.23 -6.34 -9.58
N ALA A 61 8.80 -6.19 -8.39
CA ALA A 61 9.63 -7.18 -7.75
C ALA A 61 8.82 -8.21 -6.95
N ALA A 62 7.58 -7.89 -6.60
CA ALA A 62 6.63 -8.77 -5.92
C ALA A 62 5.19 -8.34 -6.21
N VAL A 63 4.24 -9.27 -6.03
CA VAL A 63 2.81 -9.02 -6.19
C VAL A 63 2.07 -9.45 -4.92
N LEU A 64 1.16 -8.60 -4.43
CA LEU A 64 0.19 -8.94 -3.38
C LEU A 64 -1.18 -9.15 -4.03
N THR A 65 -1.83 -10.27 -3.75
CA THR A 65 -3.14 -10.60 -4.34
C THR A 65 -3.99 -11.47 -3.40
N ALA A 66 -5.32 -11.45 -3.60
CA ALA A 66 -6.25 -12.40 -2.97
C ALA A 66 -6.44 -13.68 -3.82
N GLN A 67 -5.79 -13.79 -4.96
CA GLN A 67 -5.90 -14.96 -5.83
C GLN A 67 -4.55 -15.68 -5.83
N PRO A 68 -4.53 -16.98 -5.47
CA PRO A 68 -3.31 -17.76 -5.61
C PRO A 68 -3.02 -17.90 -7.10
N ASP A 69 -2.01 -17.22 -7.57
CA ASP A 69 -1.58 -17.33 -8.96
C ASP A 69 -0.33 -18.22 -9.04
N ALA A 70 -0.46 -19.29 -9.79
CA ALA A 70 0.63 -20.18 -10.10
C ALA A 70 1.20 -19.78 -11.46
N GLY A 71 2.34 -19.13 -11.48
CA GLY A 71 3.08 -18.94 -12.73
C GLY A 71 3.67 -17.56 -12.98
N LEU A 72 3.64 -16.68 -12.00
CA LEU A 72 4.37 -15.42 -12.09
C LEU A 72 5.87 -15.65 -11.90
N SER A 73 6.67 -14.86 -12.60
CA SER A 73 8.14 -14.87 -12.49
C SER A 73 8.67 -14.14 -11.25
N VAL A 74 7.79 -13.58 -10.44
CA VAL A 74 8.08 -12.81 -9.24
C VAL A 74 7.33 -13.41 -8.04
N PRO A 75 7.83 -13.18 -6.80
CA PRO A 75 7.15 -13.61 -5.59
C PRO A 75 5.72 -13.12 -5.51
N VAL A 76 4.82 -14.02 -5.13
CA VAL A 76 3.42 -13.72 -4.89
C VAL A 76 3.14 -13.79 -3.40
N LEU A 77 2.63 -12.69 -2.85
CA LEU A 77 2.10 -12.63 -1.49
C LEU A 77 0.59 -12.86 -1.57
N TYR A 78 0.14 -13.87 -0.88
CA TYR A 78 -1.28 -14.19 -0.78
C TYR A 78 -1.86 -13.73 0.56
N ASP A 79 -2.97 -13.03 0.52
CA ASP A 79 -3.80 -12.71 1.69
C ASP A 79 -5.26 -12.54 1.24
N ASP A 80 -6.21 -13.13 1.98
CA ASP A 80 -7.65 -13.04 1.68
C ASP A 80 -8.17 -11.60 1.70
N ASN A 81 -7.48 -10.71 2.41
CA ASN A 81 -7.78 -9.28 2.45
C ASN A 81 -6.55 -8.45 2.04
N PRO A 82 -6.25 -8.32 0.73
CA PRO A 82 -5.06 -7.64 0.26
C PRO A 82 -5.05 -6.13 0.58
N ARG A 83 -6.22 -5.51 0.86
CA ARG A 83 -6.25 -4.11 1.35
C ARG A 83 -5.67 -3.98 2.74
N ARG A 84 -6.06 -4.87 3.65
CA ARG A 84 -5.49 -4.94 4.99
C ARG A 84 -4.01 -5.27 4.93
N ALA A 85 -3.65 -6.28 4.15
CA ALA A 85 -2.27 -6.70 3.96
C ALA A 85 -1.39 -5.55 3.43
N LEU A 86 -1.85 -4.80 2.43
CA LEU A 86 -1.13 -3.63 1.93
C LEU A 86 -0.93 -2.56 3.01
N ALA A 87 -1.94 -2.30 3.85
CA ALA A 87 -1.82 -1.34 4.94
C ALA A 87 -0.79 -1.79 6.00
N GLU A 88 -0.75 -3.08 6.32
CA GLU A 88 0.27 -3.66 7.22
C GLU A 88 1.67 -3.56 6.62
N LEU A 89 1.84 -3.91 5.33
CA LEU A 89 3.11 -3.76 4.60
C LEU A 89 3.57 -2.31 4.57
N ALA A 90 2.67 -1.37 4.25
CA ALA A 90 2.97 0.06 4.24
C ALA A 90 3.39 0.54 5.63
N GLY A 91 2.71 0.08 6.67
CA GLY A 91 3.07 0.41 8.05
C GLY A 91 4.46 -0.08 8.49
N ARG A 92 4.99 -1.12 7.85
CA ARG A 92 6.36 -1.62 8.08
C ARG A 92 7.38 -0.96 7.15
N PHE A 93 6.99 -0.72 5.91
CA PHE A 93 7.84 -0.10 4.90
C PHE A 93 8.16 1.36 5.25
N PHE A 94 7.14 2.13 5.66
CA PHE A 94 7.29 3.51 6.08
C PHE A 94 7.51 3.57 7.60
N ALA A 95 8.77 3.69 8.02
CA ALA A 95 9.17 3.68 9.43
C ALA A 95 8.61 4.87 10.24
N PHE A 96 8.35 6.00 9.57
CA PHE A 96 7.78 7.18 10.20
C PHE A 96 6.27 7.09 10.27
N ARG A 97 5.74 7.05 11.51
CA ARG A 97 4.31 7.13 11.78
C ARG A 97 4.02 8.41 12.54
N PRO A 98 2.93 9.13 12.21
CA PRO A 98 2.50 10.24 13.04
C PRO A 98 2.08 9.72 14.42
N GLU A 99 2.41 10.48 15.47
CA GLU A 99 2.01 10.15 16.86
C GLU A 99 0.49 10.18 17.03
N CYS A 100 -0.16 11.08 16.29
CA CYS A 100 -1.61 11.23 16.29
C CYS A 100 -2.16 11.25 14.87
N THR A 101 -3.18 10.42 14.62
CA THR A 101 -3.90 10.39 13.35
C THR A 101 -5.38 10.59 13.59
N VAL A 102 -6.00 11.55 12.90
CA VAL A 102 -7.43 11.83 12.98
C VAL A 102 -8.10 11.49 11.65
N GLY A 103 -9.10 10.62 11.71
CA GLY A 103 -9.97 10.31 10.58
C GLY A 103 -11.21 11.21 10.59
N ILE A 104 -11.52 11.86 9.46
CA ILE A 104 -12.69 12.71 9.30
C ILE A 104 -13.61 12.10 8.27
N THR A 105 -14.83 11.79 8.69
CA THR A 105 -15.90 11.26 7.83
C THR A 105 -17.09 12.18 7.79
N GLY A 106 -17.95 12.05 6.77
CA GLY A 106 -19.16 12.84 6.60
C GLY A 106 -19.46 13.12 5.14
N THR A 107 -20.67 13.60 4.83
CA THR A 107 -21.09 13.95 3.48
C THR A 107 -20.49 15.27 3.00
N ASN A 108 -20.39 16.26 3.90
CA ASN A 108 -19.88 17.61 3.62
C ASN A 108 -18.85 18.05 4.66
N GLY A 109 -18.03 19.03 4.34
CA GLY A 109 -17.12 19.69 5.28
C GLY A 109 -15.84 18.93 5.63
N LYS A 110 -15.63 17.71 5.15
CA LYS A 110 -14.43 16.92 5.47
C LYS A 110 -13.12 17.67 5.22
N THR A 111 -12.97 18.22 4.03
CA THR A 111 -11.76 18.96 3.64
C THR A 111 -11.56 20.22 4.47
N SER A 112 -12.64 20.97 4.75
CA SER A 112 -12.57 22.16 5.58
C SER A 112 -12.18 21.84 7.02
N THR A 113 -12.78 20.80 7.60
CA THR A 113 -12.46 20.33 8.95
C THR A 113 -11.00 19.88 9.05
N ALA A 114 -10.51 19.13 8.05
CA ALA A 114 -9.11 18.71 7.99
C ALA A 114 -8.15 19.91 7.89
N ALA A 115 -8.50 20.92 7.09
CA ALA A 115 -7.71 22.13 6.94
C ALA A 115 -7.63 22.93 8.24
N PHE A 116 -8.76 23.12 8.92
CA PHE A 116 -8.80 23.82 10.22
C PHE A 116 -8.01 23.07 11.28
N LEU A 117 -8.20 21.76 11.40
CA LEU A 117 -7.46 20.95 12.37
C LEU A 117 -5.95 21.02 12.15
N ARG A 118 -5.51 20.93 10.88
CA ARG A 118 -4.11 21.10 10.53
C ARG A 118 -3.58 22.48 10.94
N GLN A 119 -4.35 23.54 10.69
CA GLN A 119 -3.97 24.90 11.06
C GLN A 119 -3.82 25.05 12.59
N PHE A 120 -4.79 24.57 13.37
CA PHE A 120 -4.72 24.60 14.83
C PHE A 120 -3.48 23.88 15.36
N TRP A 121 -3.17 22.69 14.83
CA TRP A 121 -1.97 21.97 15.25
C TRP A 121 -0.70 22.72 14.90
N THR A 122 -0.64 23.31 13.70
CA THR A 122 0.53 24.11 13.28
C THR A 122 0.72 25.31 14.17
N GLU A 123 -0.34 26.03 14.55
CA GLU A 123 -0.28 27.18 15.45
C GLU A 123 0.08 26.77 16.89
N ALA A 124 -0.29 25.55 17.30
CA ALA A 124 0.15 24.96 18.56
C ALA A 124 1.61 24.46 18.53
N GLY A 125 2.35 24.69 17.46
CA GLY A 125 3.75 24.29 17.32
C GLY A 125 3.96 22.81 16.94
N LEU A 126 2.90 22.09 16.55
CA LEU A 126 2.96 20.70 16.13
C LEU A 126 3.18 20.60 14.61
N SER A 127 3.99 19.62 14.19
CA SER A 127 4.10 19.29 12.76
C SER A 127 2.84 18.55 12.31
N ALA A 128 2.10 19.13 11.38
CA ALA A 128 0.82 18.59 10.92
C ALA A 128 0.75 18.51 9.39
N ALA A 129 0.28 17.39 8.87
CA ALA A 129 -0.01 17.18 7.46
C ALA A 129 -1.45 16.70 7.27
N SER A 130 -2.04 17.08 6.15
CA SER A 130 -3.36 16.60 5.73
C SER A 130 -3.27 16.17 4.28
N PRO A 131 -3.42 14.87 3.97
CA PRO A 131 -3.51 14.40 2.59
C PRO A 131 -4.88 14.82 2.01
N ALA A 132 -4.98 16.05 1.51
CA ALA A 132 -6.24 16.65 1.06
C ALA A 132 -6.85 15.99 -0.19
N HIS A 133 -6.16 15.06 -0.85
CA HIS A 133 -6.53 14.52 -2.16
C HIS A 133 -6.45 13.00 -2.30
N TRP A 134 -6.45 12.26 -1.20
CA TRP A 134 -6.60 10.80 -1.29
C TRP A 134 -8.08 10.46 -1.32
N VAL A 135 -8.65 10.46 -2.52
CA VAL A 135 -9.95 9.82 -2.80
C VAL A 135 -9.64 8.36 -3.10
N TRP A 136 -10.12 7.48 -2.22
CA TRP A 136 -10.09 6.03 -2.43
C TRP A 136 -11.29 5.61 -3.26
#